data_0bd74535633d544bb1282b58f149a9c6
#
_entry.id   0bd74535633d544bb1282b58f149a9c6
#
_cell.length_a   1.000
_cell.length_b   1.000
_cell.length_c   1.000
_cell.angle_alpha   90.00
_cell.angle_beta   90.00
_cell.angle_gamma   90.00
#
_symmetry.space_group_name_H-M   'P 1'
#
loop_
_entity.id
_entity.type
_entity.pdbx_description
1 polymer ?
#
loop_
_entity_poly.entity_id
_entity_poly.type
_entity_poly.pdbx_seq_one_letter_code
_entity_poly.pdbx_strand_id
1 'polypeptide(L)'
;MNIIRKGQLNTCNIREKIISDTSVTYITFDNLEQTGIIRQGFSTRLGGVSEGEFASMNLSFARNDDPQAVMENYRRFTAIMDCTPDDVVASHQTHTTNVRRVSSADKGKGVTREKDYSDIDGLITDESGVLLACFFADCVPLYFVDPVHHAIGLAHSGWRGTVGRIGQKLIDSMSHAFGTRPEAVQAAIGPSICQSCYEVSEEVAVAFAKQFTPGRKLAVEYLQRYQQEITETDIANCLLQDKGDGKYQLDLWYANYCVMREAGIPAEQIAVTDICTCCNPQFLFSHRASHGRRGNLGAFLMLK
;
A
#
# COMPACT_ATOMS: atom_id res chain seq x y z
N MET A 1 -21.18 5.38 7.21
CA MET A 1 -20.61 5.90 5.94
C MET A 1 -20.76 4.83 4.87
N ASN A 2 -21.19 5.17 3.66
CA ASN A 2 -21.28 4.20 2.56
C ASN A 2 -19.96 4.20 1.80
N ILE A 3 -19.25 3.06 1.79
CA ILE A 3 -17.94 2.90 1.14
C ILE A 3 -18.15 2.22 -0.21
N ILE A 4 -17.67 2.86 -1.26
CA ILE A 4 -17.72 2.34 -2.63
C ILE A 4 -16.64 1.27 -2.79
N ARG A 5 -17.05 0.01 -2.96
CA ARG A 5 -16.18 -1.12 -3.25
C ARG A 5 -16.19 -1.47 -4.73
N LYS A 6 -15.07 -1.97 -5.21
CA LYS A 6 -14.90 -2.50 -6.58
C LYS A 6 -14.97 -4.02 -6.53
N GLY A 7 -15.90 -4.62 -7.29
CA GLY A 7 -16.09 -6.07 -7.26
C GLY A 7 -16.87 -6.57 -6.02
N GLN A 8 -16.86 -7.88 -5.83
CA GLN A 8 -17.68 -8.57 -4.81
C GLN A 8 -16.87 -9.31 -3.73
N LEU A 9 -15.54 -9.25 -3.77
CA LEU A 9 -14.68 -10.16 -2.98
C LEU A 9 -14.45 -9.73 -1.53
N ASN A 10 -14.77 -8.47 -1.16
CA ASN A 10 -14.53 -7.96 0.20
C ASN A 10 -13.13 -8.32 0.75
N THR A 11 -12.09 -8.13 -0.06
CA THR A 11 -10.71 -8.51 0.27
C THR A 11 -10.09 -7.65 1.37
N CYS A 12 -10.65 -6.45 1.57
CA CYS A 12 -10.25 -5.54 2.63
C CYS A 12 -11.29 -5.55 3.76
N ASN A 13 -10.83 -5.80 4.99
CA ASN A 13 -11.66 -5.69 6.18
C ASN A 13 -11.54 -4.31 6.81
N ILE A 14 -12.67 -3.67 7.06
CA ILE A 14 -12.72 -2.43 7.80
C ILE A 14 -12.90 -2.77 9.27
N ARG A 15 -11.98 -2.29 10.11
CA ARG A 15 -11.92 -2.52 11.54
C ARG A 15 -12.03 -1.20 12.28
N GLU A 16 -12.51 -1.26 13.50
CA GLU A 16 -12.52 -0.15 14.44
C GLU A 16 -11.95 -0.58 15.79
N LYS A 17 -11.14 0.29 16.40
CA LYS A 17 -10.65 0.10 17.78
C LYS A 17 -10.81 1.42 18.54
N ILE A 18 -11.32 1.35 19.76
CA ILE A 18 -11.43 2.51 20.63
C ILE A 18 -10.06 2.78 21.25
N ILE A 19 -9.54 3.96 21.04
CA ILE A 19 -8.29 4.46 21.63
C ILE A 19 -8.60 5.78 22.31
N SER A 20 -8.39 5.85 23.62
CA SER A 20 -8.66 7.06 24.41
C SER A 20 -10.02 7.71 24.09
N ASP A 21 -11.09 6.90 24.14
CA ASP A 21 -12.50 7.27 23.87
C ASP A 21 -12.79 7.72 22.43
N THR A 22 -11.86 7.52 21.49
CA THR A 22 -12.05 7.81 20.08
C THR A 22 -12.03 6.53 19.26
N SER A 23 -13.01 6.34 18.35
CA SER A 23 -12.99 5.25 17.37
C SER A 23 -11.98 5.58 16.28
N VAL A 24 -10.97 4.73 16.14
CA VAL A 24 -9.99 4.78 15.05
C VAL A 24 -10.32 3.68 14.06
N THR A 25 -10.62 4.08 12.82
CA THR A 25 -10.98 3.16 11.75
C THR A 25 -9.77 2.84 10.88
N TYR A 26 -9.55 1.57 10.59
CA TYR A 26 -8.42 1.09 9.78
C TYR A 26 -8.82 -0.12 8.93
N ILE A 27 -7.97 -0.48 7.97
CA ILE A 27 -8.21 -1.56 7.02
C ILE A 27 -7.16 -2.65 7.22
N THR A 28 -7.58 -3.92 7.16
CA THR A 28 -6.73 -5.11 7.28
C THR A 28 -7.00 -6.11 6.14
N PHE A 29 -6.12 -7.12 6.02
CA PHE A 29 -6.20 -8.20 5.02
C PHE A 29 -6.18 -9.55 5.73
N ASP A 30 -7.22 -10.38 5.51
CA ASP A 30 -7.38 -11.68 6.17
C ASP A 30 -6.23 -12.65 5.87
N ASN A 31 -5.77 -12.72 4.60
CA ASN A 31 -4.68 -13.61 4.23
C ASN A 31 -3.38 -13.29 4.99
N LEU A 32 -3.13 -12.03 5.31
CA LEU A 32 -1.99 -11.62 6.12
C LEU A 32 -2.23 -11.94 7.61
N GLU A 33 -3.43 -11.67 8.14
CA GLU A 33 -3.79 -11.97 9.54
C GLU A 33 -3.73 -13.48 9.84
N GLN A 34 -4.13 -14.33 8.88
CA GLN A 34 -4.12 -15.79 8.99
C GLN A 34 -2.72 -16.38 9.16
N THR A 35 -1.65 -15.65 8.81
CA THR A 35 -0.28 -16.07 9.13
C THR A 35 0.00 -16.17 10.63
N GLY A 36 -0.77 -15.44 11.44
CA GLY A 36 -0.67 -15.43 12.90
C GLY A 36 0.54 -14.67 13.47
N ILE A 37 1.53 -14.34 12.65
CA ILE A 37 2.84 -13.79 13.07
C ILE A 37 2.94 -12.28 13.02
N ILE A 38 1.92 -11.56 12.46
CA ILE A 38 2.02 -10.13 12.21
C ILE A 38 0.92 -9.33 12.91
N ARG A 39 1.16 -8.03 13.01
CA ARG A 39 0.14 -6.97 13.14
C ARG A 39 0.25 -6.07 11.93
N GLN A 40 -0.88 -5.64 11.37
CA GLN A 40 -0.91 -4.83 10.17
C GLN A 40 -2.13 -3.90 10.19
N GLY A 41 -2.03 -2.78 9.46
CA GLY A 41 -3.13 -1.88 9.27
C GLY A 41 -2.83 -0.83 8.21
N PHE A 42 -3.85 -0.47 7.47
CA PHE A 42 -3.85 0.70 6.61
C PHE A 42 -4.77 1.76 7.21
N SER A 43 -4.27 2.97 7.43
CA SER A 43 -5.07 4.02 8.05
C SER A 43 -6.18 4.51 7.12
N THR A 44 -7.28 4.93 7.72
CA THR A 44 -8.25 5.79 7.06
C THR A 44 -7.96 7.25 7.41
N ARG A 45 -8.79 8.18 6.94
CA ARG A 45 -8.70 9.58 7.39
C ARG A 45 -9.51 9.87 8.66
N LEU A 46 -10.09 8.83 9.30
CA LEU A 46 -10.99 8.94 10.43
C LEU A 46 -10.30 8.66 11.77
N GLY A 47 -10.76 9.32 12.85
CA GLY A 47 -10.30 9.04 14.22
C GLY A 47 -9.05 9.80 14.65
N GLY A 48 -8.54 10.72 13.83
CA GLY A 48 -7.43 11.61 14.18
C GLY A 48 -7.88 12.95 14.76
N VAL A 49 -6.91 13.88 14.90
CA VAL A 49 -7.10 15.23 15.48
C VAL A 49 -6.71 16.36 14.52
N SER A 50 -6.14 16.05 13.36
CA SER A 50 -5.82 17.09 12.37
C SER A 50 -7.07 17.74 11.84
N GLU A 51 -6.97 19.00 11.40
CA GLU A 51 -8.10 19.84 10.96
C GLU A 51 -7.99 20.21 9.48
N GLY A 52 -9.02 20.87 8.94
CA GLY A 52 -9.06 21.38 7.59
C GLY A 52 -8.86 20.31 6.53
N GLU A 53 -7.94 20.52 5.59
CA GLU A 53 -7.64 19.58 4.52
C GLU A 53 -6.94 18.31 5.01
N PHE A 54 -6.40 18.32 6.24
CA PHE A 54 -5.75 17.21 6.90
C PHE A 54 -6.69 16.37 7.78
N ALA A 55 -7.95 16.79 7.91
CA ALA A 55 -8.92 16.14 8.78
C ALA A 55 -9.19 14.69 8.36
N SER A 56 -8.98 13.78 9.30
CA SER A 56 -8.51 13.97 10.68
C SER A 56 -7.22 13.20 11.00
N MET A 57 -6.93 12.05 10.35
CA MET A 57 -5.83 11.13 10.63
C MET A 57 -4.67 11.34 9.63
N ASN A 58 -4.14 12.56 9.53
CA ASN A 58 -2.92 12.78 8.74
C ASN A 58 -1.70 12.21 9.47
N LEU A 59 -0.91 11.39 8.76
CA LEU A 59 0.29 10.72 9.28
C LEU A 59 1.59 11.24 8.62
N SER A 60 1.58 12.46 8.08
CA SER A 60 2.74 13.03 7.40
C SER A 60 3.14 14.38 7.99
N PHE A 61 4.35 14.47 8.53
CA PHE A 61 4.97 15.73 8.96
C PHE A 61 5.36 16.64 7.78
N ALA A 62 5.41 16.11 6.55
CA ALA A 62 5.81 16.87 5.35
C ALA A 62 4.65 17.63 4.67
N ARG A 63 3.52 17.87 5.35
CA ARG A 63 2.30 18.44 4.76
C ARG A 63 1.86 19.78 5.35
N ASN A 64 2.69 20.47 6.10
CA ASN A 64 2.36 21.74 6.75
C ASN A 64 1.14 21.65 7.71
N ASP A 65 0.88 20.47 8.25
CA ASP A 65 -0.06 20.25 9.34
C ASP A 65 0.62 20.56 10.68
N ASP A 66 -0.16 20.74 11.73
CA ASP A 66 0.39 20.87 13.09
C ASP A 66 1.16 19.61 13.48
N PRO A 67 2.48 19.70 13.77
CA PRO A 67 3.28 18.55 14.17
C PRO A 67 2.76 17.86 15.44
N GLN A 68 2.09 18.58 16.34
CA GLN A 68 1.50 18.00 17.56
C GLN A 68 0.28 17.15 17.21
N ALA A 69 -0.56 17.62 16.26
CA ALA A 69 -1.68 16.85 15.76
C ALA A 69 -1.23 15.59 15.03
N VAL A 70 -0.19 15.69 14.18
CA VAL A 70 0.40 14.53 13.50
C VAL A 70 0.95 13.52 14.51
N MET A 71 1.68 13.98 15.55
CA MET A 71 2.20 13.10 16.58
C MET A 71 1.09 12.41 17.37
N GLU A 72 -0.01 13.11 17.67
CA GLU A 72 -1.18 12.51 18.33
C GLU A 72 -1.85 11.47 17.44
N ASN A 73 -1.93 11.71 16.12
CA ASN A 73 -2.42 10.73 15.16
C ASN A 73 -1.54 9.46 15.15
N TYR A 74 -0.21 9.61 15.25
CA TYR A 74 0.69 8.45 15.39
C TYR A 74 0.42 7.70 16.69
N ARG A 75 0.25 8.37 17.84
CA ARG A 75 -0.06 7.71 19.12
C ARG A 75 -1.33 6.88 19.03
N ARG A 76 -2.39 7.45 18.44
CA ARG A 76 -3.66 6.73 18.23
C ARG A 76 -3.50 5.56 17.29
N PHE A 77 -2.82 5.76 16.17
CA PHE A 77 -2.72 4.69 15.17
C PHE A 77 -1.79 3.56 15.62
N THR A 78 -0.65 3.85 16.23
CA THR A 78 0.25 2.81 16.76
C THR A 78 -0.38 2.01 17.90
N ALA A 79 -1.20 2.64 18.73
CA ALA A 79 -1.95 1.96 19.81
C ALA A 79 -2.94 0.90 19.30
N ILE A 80 -3.40 0.99 18.02
CA ILE A 80 -4.20 -0.09 17.40
C ILE A 80 -3.41 -1.41 17.39
N MET A 81 -2.09 -1.32 17.17
CA MET A 81 -1.17 -2.45 17.05
C MET A 81 -0.44 -2.77 18.36
N ASP A 82 -0.89 -2.19 19.48
CA ASP A 82 -0.26 -2.30 20.80
C ASP A 82 1.22 -1.87 20.78
N CYS A 83 1.51 -0.79 20.03
CA CYS A 83 2.83 -0.17 19.83
C CYS A 83 2.80 1.31 20.21
N THR A 84 3.97 1.93 20.13
CA THR A 84 4.16 3.37 20.30
C THR A 84 4.78 4.00 19.06
N PRO A 85 4.77 5.34 18.91
CA PRO A 85 5.48 6.02 17.82
C PRO A 85 6.99 5.72 17.79
N ASP A 86 7.59 5.35 18.92
CA ASP A 86 9.02 4.98 19.01
C ASP A 86 9.34 3.64 18.33
N ASP A 87 8.36 2.79 18.12
CA ASP A 87 8.52 1.51 17.42
C ASP A 87 8.52 1.63 15.89
N VAL A 88 8.10 2.80 15.36
CA VAL A 88 7.95 3.04 13.92
C VAL A 88 9.29 3.25 13.24
N VAL A 89 9.47 2.62 12.09
CA VAL A 89 10.52 2.94 11.11
C VAL A 89 9.85 3.40 9.82
N ALA A 90 9.97 4.70 9.52
CA ALA A 90 9.29 5.31 8.38
C ALA A 90 10.18 5.34 7.14
N SER A 91 9.65 4.93 5.99
CA SER A 91 10.33 5.10 4.69
C SER A 91 10.61 6.57 4.36
N HIS A 92 11.54 6.82 3.43
CA HIS A 92 11.78 8.15 2.83
C HIS A 92 11.50 8.07 1.34
N GLN A 93 10.23 8.16 0.99
CA GLN A 93 9.69 7.87 -0.33
C GLN A 93 9.95 9.01 -1.32
N THR A 94 10.64 8.68 -2.41
CA THR A 94 10.91 9.58 -3.54
C THR A 94 10.55 8.94 -4.88
N HIS A 95 9.71 7.89 -4.83
CA HIS A 95 9.25 7.10 -5.98
C HIS A 95 10.39 6.33 -6.67
N THR A 96 11.34 5.84 -5.88
CA THR A 96 12.42 4.95 -6.33
C THR A 96 12.01 3.49 -6.23
N THR A 97 12.98 2.60 -6.34
CA THR A 97 12.82 1.16 -6.09
C THR A 97 13.81 0.64 -5.06
N ASN A 98 14.39 1.54 -4.27
CA ASN A 98 15.35 1.18 -3.25
C ASN A 98 14.64 0.55 -2.05
N VAL A 99 15.19 -0.58 -1.59
CA VAL A 99 14.73 -1.33 -0.43
C VAL A 99 15.80 -1.32 0.64
N ARG A 100 15.41 -1.05 1.89
CA ARG A 100 16.29 -1.04 3.05
C ARG A 100 15.89 -2.11 4.04
N ARG A 101 16.85 -2.95 4.47
CA ARG A 101 16.70 -3.75 5.68
C ARG A 101 16.83 -2.85 6.89
N VAL A 102 15.89 -2.98 7.84
CA VAL A 102 15.84 -2.22 9.08
C VAL A 102 15.78 -3.16 10.29
N SER A 103 16.20 -2.65 11.43
CA SER A 103 16.31 -3.39 12.68
C SER A 103 15.75 -2.59 13.85
N SER A 104 15.81 -3.14 15.05
CA SER A 104 15.46 -2.45 16.31
C SER A 104 16.28 -1.17 16.53
N ALA A 105 17.51 -1.08 16.00
CA ALA A 105 18.33 0.13 16.05
C ALA A 105 17.75 1.30 15.22
N ASP A 106 16.86 1.03 14.26
CA ASP A 106 16.21 2.03 13.42
C ASP A 106 14.90 2.56 14.01
N LYS A 107 14.38 1.97 15.09
CA LYS A 107 13.11 2.36 15.71
C LYS A 107 13.05 3.86 16.03
N GLY A 108 11.90 4.47 15.75
CA GLY A 108 11.65 5.92 15.89
C GLY A 108 12.05 6.75 14.67
N LYS A 109 12.88 6.24 13.75
CA LYS A 109 13.38 7.02 12.60
C LYS A 109 12.24 7.46 11.67
N GLY A 110 12.13 8.78 11.53
CA GLY A 110 11.12 9.46 10.71
C GLY A 110 9.82 9.79 11.44
N VAL A 111 9.73 9.48 12.74
CA VAL A 111 8.60 9.85 13.60
C VAL A 111 9.08 10.56 14.87
N THR A 112 9.82 9.88 15.74
CA THR A 112 10.36 10.44 16.99
C THR A 112 11.85 10.75 16.90
N ARG A 113 12.53 10.27 15.87
CA ARG A 113 13.94 10.51 15.58
C ARG A 113 14.12 10.90 14.11
N GLU A 114 15.17 11.64 13.81
CA GLU A 114 15.54 11.96 12.42
C GLU A 114 15.98 10.70 11.66
N LYS A 115 15.73 10.70 10.35
CA LYS A 115 16.23 9.67 9.44
C LYS A 115 17.68 9.97 9.04
N ASP A 116 18.49 8.93 8.97
CA ASP A 116 19.87 8.97 8.45
C ASP A 116 19.98 8.33 7.05
N TYR A 117 18.85 8.17 6.38
CA TYR A 117 18.73 7.64 5.01
C TYR A 117 17.71 8.44 4.19
N SER A 118 17.88 8.39 2.87
CA SER A 118 17.00 8.97 1.86
C SER A 118 16.70 7.95 0.75
N ASP A 119 15.70 8.28 -0.08
CA ASP A 119 15.37 7.55 -1.31
C ASP A 119 15.07 6.06 -1.08
N ILE A 120 14.30 5.76 -0.03
CA ILE A 120 13.87 4.42 0.35
C ILE A 120 12.36 4.32 0.22
N ASP A 121 11.90 3.53 -0.73
CA ASP A 121 10.48 3.26 -0.99
C ASP A 121 10.03 1.87 -0.51
N GLY A 122 10.95 1.00 -0.11
CA GLY A 122 10.69 -0.31 0.48
C GLY A 122 11.48 -0.56 1.76
N LEU A 123 10.84 -1.19 2.74
CA LEU A 123 11.45 -1.60 4.02
C LEU A 123 11.25 -3.09 4.22
N ILE A 124 12.28 -3.79 4.74
CA ILE A 124 12.21 -5.21 5.11
C ILE A 124 12.82 -5.43 6.49
N THR A 125 12.30 -6.40 7.25
CA THR A 125 12.85 -6.81 8.55
C THR A 125 12.47 -8.24 8.91
N ASP A 126 13.29 -8.89 9.73
CA ASP A 126 13.06 -10.17 10.40
C ASP A 126 13.02 -9.99 11.94
N GLU A 127 12.99 -8.75 12.42
CA GLU A 127 12.96 -8.45 13.85
C GLU A 127 11.53 -8.14 14.34
N SER A 128 11.09 -8.82 15.39
CA SER A 128 9.83 -8.54 16.09
C SER A 128 9.82 -7.15 16.72
N GLY A 129 8.65 -6.52 16.76
CA GLY A 129 8.47 -5.22 17.40
C GLY A 129 9.04 -4.03 16.61
N VAL A 130 9.51 -4.23 15.36
CA VAL A 130 9.88 -3.16 14.43
C VAL A 130 8.67 -2.86 13.54
N LEU A 131 8.06 -1.69 13.70
CA LEU A 131 6.85 -1.29 12.97
C LEU A 131 7.23 -0.54 11.68
N LEU A 132 7.20 -1.23 10.56
CA LEU A 132 7.43 -0.65 9.23
C LEU A 132 6.29 0.31 8.86
N ALA A 133 6.61 1.49 8.32
CA ALA A 133 5.63 2.48 7.87
C ALA A 133 5.97 3.08 6.50
N CYS A 134 4.96 3.11 5.60
CA CYS A 134 4.98 3.84 4.34
C CYS A 134 3.72 4.71 4.21
N PHE A 135 3.78 5.78 3.39
CA PHE A 135 2.73 6.81 3.34
C PHE A 135 2.14 6.96 1.94
N PHE A 136 0.83 7.22 1.89
CA PHE A 136 0.06 7.13 0.67
C PHE A 136 -1.01 8.22 0.55
N ALA A 137 -1.29 8.58 -0.69
CA ALA A 137 -2.54 9.15 -1.16
C ALA A 137 -2.57 8.89 -2.66
N ASP A 138 -3.24 7.81 -3.05
CA ASP A 138 -3.41 7.21 -4.37
C ASP A 138 -2.35 6.19 -4.80
N CYS A 139 -1.07 6.33 -4.44
CA CYS A 139 -0.05 5.31 -4.70
C CYS A 139 -0.37 3.98 -3.99
N VAL A 140 0.19 2.88 -4.47
CA VAL A 140 -0.15 1.51 -4.05
C VAL A 140 0.72 1.04 -2.89
N PRO A 141 0.12 0.66 -1.74
CA PRO A 141 0.82 -0.07 -0.67
C PRO A 141 1.00 -1.53 -1.05
N LEU A 142 2.20 -2.06 -0.89
CA LEU A 142 2.52 -3.47 -1.10
C LEU A 142 2.99 -4.09 0.21
N TYR A 143 2.29 -5.11 0.68
CA TYR A 143 2.60 -5.86 1.89
C TYR A 143 3.11 -7.25 1.53
N PHE A 144 4.16 -7.71 2.24
CA PHE A 144 4.74 -9.04 2.07
C PHE A 144 5.02 -9.65 3.45
N VAL A 145 4.56 -10.88 3.65
CA VAL A 145 4.76 -11.64 4.90
C VAL A 145 5.26 -13.02 4.55
N ASP A 146 6.44 -13.37 5.02
CA ASP A 146 7.01 -14.71 4.93
C ASP A 146 6.89 -15.41 6.30
N PRO A 147 5.90 -16.30 6.48
CA PRO A 147 5.71 -16.99 7.73
C PRO A 147 6.75 -18.08 7.98
N VAL A 148 7.47 -18.51 6.95
CA VAL A 148 8.48 -19.60 7.05
C VAL A 148 9.78 -19.06 7.63
N HIS A 149 10.23 -17.88 7.15
CA HIS A 149 11.48 -17.26 7.60
C HIS A 149 11.24 -16.14 8.63
N HIS A 150 9.98 -15.96 9.07
CA HIS A 150 9.58 -14.94 10.01
C HIS A 150 10.06 -13.54 9.59
N ALA A 151 9.74 -13.16 8.36
CA ALA A 151 10.19 -11.90 7.77
C ALA A 151 9.04 -11.14 7.10
N ILE A 152 9.15 -9.81 7.07
CA ILE A 152 8.15 -8.93 6.49
C ILE A 152 8.77 -7.87 5.57
N GLY A 153 7.96 -7.39 4.64
CA GLY A 153 8.30 -6.27 3.78
C GLY A 153 7.10 -5.36 3.50
N LEU A 154 7.36 -4.08 3.40
CA LEU A 154 6.38 -3.06 3.09
C LEU A 154 6.95 -2.08 2.06
N ALA A 155 6.22 -1.82 0.96
CA ALA A 155 6.70 -0.90 -0.08
C ALA A 155 5.63 0.10 -0.52
N HIS A 156 6.13 1.26 -0.97
CA HIS A 156 5.36 2.28 -1.66
C HIS A 156 5.57 2.14 -3.18
N SER A 157 4.49 1.85 -3.90
CA SER A 157 4.51 1.66 -5.34
C SER A 157 3.65 2.73 -6.05
N GLY A 158 4.24 3.88 -6.32
CA GLY A 158 3.72 4.83 -7.30
C GLY A 158 4.00 4.33 -8.72
N TRP A 159 3.54 5.04 -9.77
CA TRP A 159 3.73 4.58 -11.15
C TRP A 159 5.20 4.32 -11.52
N ARG A 160 6.14 5.16 -11.05
CA ARG A 160 7.59 4.94 -11.29
C ARG A 160 8.10 3.69 -10.57
N GLY A 161 7.70 3.49 -9.31
CA GLY A 161 8.03 2.29 -8.53
C GLY A 161 7.45 1.02 -9.17
N THR A 162 6.22 1.10 -9.69
CA THR A 162 5.57 -0.01 -10.39
C THR A 162 6.30 -0.37 -11.68
N VAL A 163 6.61 0.62 -12.54
CA VAL A 163 7.42 0.42 -13.77
C VAL A 163 8.81 -0.12 -13.43
N GLY A 164 9.43 0.41 -12.35
CA GLY A 164 10.72 -0.07 -11.84
C GLY A 164 10.65 -1.40 -11.08
N ARG A 165 9.44 -2.00 -10.95
CA ARG A 165 9.19 -3.33 -10.36
C ARG A 165 9.60 -3.42 -8.88
N ILE A 166 9.24 -2.41 -8.08
CA ILE A 166 9.62 -2.37 -6.64
C ILE A 166 9.15 -3.62 -5.88
N GLY A 167 7.98 -4.20 -6.21
CA GLY A 167 7.49 -5.44 -5.59
C GLY A 167 8.44 -6.61 -5.81
N GLN A 168 8.97 -6.78 -7.04
CA GLN A 168 10.00 -7.79 -7.35
C GLN A 168 11.28 -7.53 -6.56
N LYS A 169 11.79 -6.28 -6.59
CA LYS A 169 13.02 -5.92 -5.87
C LYS A 169 12.92 -6.11 -4.37
N LEU A 170 11.73 -5.93 -3.80
CA LEU A 170 11.51 -6.18 -2.39
C LEU A 170 11.58 -7.69 -2.08
N ILE A 171 10.94 -8.54 -2.89
CA ILE A 171 11.05 -10.01 -2.76
C ILE A 171 12.49 -10.47 -2.94
N ASP A 172 13.23 -9.95 -3.93
CA ASP A 172 14.63 -10.25 -4.14
C ASP A 172 15.48 -9.88 -2.91
N SER A 173 15.18 -8.73 -2.29
CA SER A 173 15.84 -8.26 -1.08
C SER A 173 15.52 -9.17 0.13
N MET A 174 14.27 -9.61 0.29
CA MET A 174 13.88 -10.57 1.33
C MET A 174 14.53 -11.93 1.08
N SER A 175 14.60 -12.40 -0.16
CA SER A 175 15.26 -13.65 -0.53
C SER A 175 16.75 -13.60 -0.19
N HIS A 176 17.42 -12.51 -0.52
CA HIS A 176 18.84 -12.32 -0.22
C HIS A 176 19.12 -12.20 1.28
N ALA A 177 18.29 -11.44 2.02
CA ALA A 177 18.54 -11.13 3.42
C ALA A 177 18.09 -12.23 4.39
N PHE A 178 17.02 -12.98 4.05
CA PHE A 178 16.32 -13.88 4.98
C PHE A 178 16.13 -15.29 4.41
N GLY A 179 16.45 -15.51 3.14
CA GLY A 179 16.18 -16.79 2.47
C GLY A 179 14.72 -16.98 2.04
N THR A 180 13.93 -15.91 2.04
CA THR A 180 12.52 -15.93 1.62
C THR A 180 12.36 -16.56 0.24
N ARG A 181 11.43 -17.49 0.12
CA ARG A 181 11.00 -18.07 -1.15
C ARG A 181 9.66 -17.45 -1.57
N PRO A 182 9.53 -16.93 -2.79
CA PRO A 182 8.28 -16.27 -3.23
C PRO A 182 7.03 -17.12 -3.03
N GLU A 183 7.13 -18.44 -3.18
CA GLU A 183 6.01 -19.38 -3.03
C GLU A 183 5.49 -19.46 -1.59
N ALA A 184 6.27 -19.02 -0.59
CA ALA A 184 5.88 -19.02 0.81
C ALA A 184 5.26 -17.68 1.25
N VAL A 185 5.34 -16.63 0.42
CA VAL A 185 4.95 -15.27 0.80
C VAL A 185 3.45 -15.05 0.69
N GLN A 186 2.82 -14.57 1.76
CA GLN A 186 1.51 -13.96 1.73
C GLN A 186 1.64 -12.47 1.39
N ALA A 187 0.91 -11.98 0.40
CA ALA A 187 1.02 -10.60 -0.07
C ALA A 187 -0.32 -9.89 -0.16
N ALA A 188 -0.29 -8.55 -0.07
CA ALA A 188 -1.47 -7.74 -0.31
C ALA A 188 -1.13 -6.45 -1.06
N ILE A 189 -2.01 -6.07 -1.98
CA ILE A 189 -2.06 -4.77 -2.66
C ILE A 189 -3.13 -3.94 -1.95
N GLY A 190 -2.70 -2.86 -1.28
CA GLY A 190 -3.57 -2.07 -0.40
C GLY A 190 -4.41 -1.01 -1.11
N PRO A 191 -5.29 -0.31 -0.34
CA PRO A 191 -6.15 0.75 -0.86
C PRO A 191 -5.35 1.84 -1.57
N SER A 192 -5.74 2.12 -2.81
CA SER A 192 -5.07 3.06 -3.71
C SER A 192 -6.01 3.47 -4.84
N ILE A 193 -5.56 4.26 -5.79
CA ILE A 193 -6.40 4.72 -6.89
C ILE A 193 -6.73 3.59 -7.88
N CYS A 194 -8.00 3.42 -8.25
CA CYS A 194 -8.42 2.43 -9.24
C CYS A 194 -8.25 2.94 -10.68
N GLN A 195 -8.29 2.03 -11.66
CA GLN A 195 -8.14 2.33 -13.08
C GLN A 195 -9.06 3.47 -13.53
N SER A 196 -10.36 3.40 -13.25
CA SER A 196 -11.35 4.40 -13.69
C SER A 196 -11.12 5.82 -13.15
N CYS A 197 -10.31 5.97 -12.09
CA CYS A 197 -9.93 7.26 -11.50
C CYS A 197 -8.51 7.69 -11.90
N TYR A 198 -7.68 6.78 -12.42
CA TYR A 198 -6.27 7.06 -12.65
C TYR A 198 -5.97 7.34 -14.14
N GLU A 199 -6.36 8.54 -14.58
CA GLU A 199 -5.99 9.06 -15.90
C GLU A 199 -4.52 9.50 -15.90
N VAL A 200 -3.78 9.08 -16.92
CA VAL A 200 -2.35 9.35 -17.13
C VAL A 200 -2.08 9.87 -18.54
N SER A 201 -0.93 10.51 -18.73
CA SER A 201 -0.44 10.97 -20.03
C SER A 201 0.12 9.80 -20.85
N GLU A 202 0.28 10.03 -22.16
CA GLU A 202 0.90 9.10 -23.10
C GLU A 202 2.31 8.68 -22.63
N GLU A 203 3.11 9.59 -22.07
CA GLU A 203 4.45 9.28 -21.53
C GLU A 203 4.39 8.13 -20.52
N VAL A 204 3.45 8.20 -19.57
CA VAL A 204 3.27 7.16 -18.56
C VAL A 204 2.75 5.87 -19.19
N ALA A 205 1.77 5.97 -20.10
CA ALA A 205 1.21 4.81 -20.79
C ALA A 205 2.29 4.05 -21.58
N VAL A 206 3.14 4.76 -22.32
CA VAL A 206 4.27 4.18 -23.06
C VAL A 206 5.26 3.49 -22.15
N ALA A 207 5.56 4.09 -20.96
CA ALA A 207 6.45 3.46 -19.98
C ALA A 207 5.90 2.11 -19.50
N PHE A 208 4.58 2.03 -19.25
CA PHE A 208 3.92 0.79 -18.87
C PHE A 208 3.86 -0.23 -20.03
N ALA A 209 3.49 0.20 -21.22
CA ALA A 209 3.42 -0.66 -22.40
C ALA A 209 4.77 -1.33 -22.76
N LYS A 210 5.89 -0.65 -22.46
CA LYS A 210 7.24 -1.20 -22.65
C LYS A 210 7.62 -2.26 -21.60
N GLN A 211 7.13 -2.15 -20.38
CA GLN A 211 7.51 -3.00 -19.25
C GLN A 211 6.53 -4.15 -19.00
N PHE A 212 5.28 -3.99 -19.43
CA PHE A 212 4.23 -4.94 -19.15
C PHE A 212 3.62 -5.43 -20.46
N THR A 213 3.82 -6.70 -20.76
CA THR A 213 3.12 -7.45 -21.81
C THR A 213 2.39 -8.64 -21.19
N PRO A 214 1.43 -8.36 -20.26
CA PRO A 214 0.80 -9.45 -19.52
C PRO A 214 0.04 -10.36 -20.45
N GLY A 215 0.30 -11.65 -20.31
CA GLY A 215 -0.40 -12.67 -21.09
C GLY A 215 -1.90 -12.73 -20.70
N ARG A 216 -2.74 -13.19 -21.64
CA ARG A 216 -4.18 -13.42 -21.45
C ARG A 216 -4.50 -14.13 -20.12
N LYS A 217 -3.69 -15.11 -19.72
CA LYS A 217 -3.89 -15.89 -18.49
C LYS A 217 -3.89 -14.99 -17.25
N LEU A 218 -2.90 -14.10 -17.11
CA LEU A 218 -2.81 -13.19 -15.95
C LEU A 218 -3.96 -12.16 -15.95
N ALA A 219 -4.37 -11.67 -17.12
CA ALA A 219 -5.49 -10.75 -17.21
C ALA A 219 -6.80 -11.40 -16.76
N VAL A 220 -7.10 -12.62 -17.22
CA VAL A 220 -8.29 -13.37 -16.82
C VAL A 220 -8.24 -13.68 -15.32
N GLU A 221 -7.11 -14.18 -14.80
CA GLU A 221 -6.90 -14.49 -13.38
C GLU A 221 -7.15 -13.27 -12.47
N TYR A 222 -6.70 -12.09 -12.91
CA TYR A 222 -6.94 -10.84 -12.19
C TYR A 222 -8.40 -10.39 -12.26
N LEU A 223 -8.99 -10.34 -13.47
CA LEU A 223 -10.35 -9.83 -13.70
C LEU A 223 -11.41 -10.67 -12.99
N GLN A 224 -11.21 -12.00 -12.86
CA GLN A 224 -12.09 -12.90 -12.11
C GLN A 224 -12.27 -12.49 -10.65
N ARG A 225 -11.39 -11.65 -10.10
CA ARG A 225 -11.52 -11.09 -8.75
C ARG A 225 -12.61 -10.02 -8.63
N TYR A 226 -12.99 -9.40 -9.76
CA TYR A 226 -13.90 -8.26 -9.77
C TYR A 226 -15.20 -8.51 -10.52
N GLN A 227 -15.22 -9.44 -11.47
CA GLN A 227 -16.37 -9.69 -12.32
C GLN A 227 -16.48 -11.16 -12.71
N GLN A 228 -17.73 -11.62 -12.96
CA GLN A 228 -18.00 -13.01 -13.33
C GLN A 228 -17.83 -13.26 -14.84
N GLU A 229 -18.27 -12.30 -15.67
CA GLU A 229 -18.15 -12.37 -17.13
C GLU A 229 -17.00 -11.48 -17.58
N ILE A 230 -16.08 -12.04 -18.37
CA ILE A 230 -14.89 -11.37 -18.88
C ILE A 230 -14.93 -11.38 -20.39
N THR A 231 -14.91 -10.20 -21.00
CA THR A 231 -14.88 -10.02 -22.46
C THR A 231 -13.46 -9.85 -22.98
N GLU A 232 -13.26 -9.99 -24.30
CA GLU A 232 -11.97 -9.68 -24.94
C GLU A 232 -11.58 -8.21 -24.74
N THR A 233 -12.56 -7.31 -24.69
CA THR A 233 -12.34 -5.88 -24.42
C THR A 233 -11.82 -5.65 -23.01
N ASP A 234 -12.35 -6.36 -22.00
CA ASP A 234 -11.85 -6.28 -20.64
C ASP A 234 -10.40 -6.72 -20.54
N ILE A 235 -10.05 -7.82 -21.21
CA ILE A 235 -8.67 -8.33 -21.26
C ILE A 235 -7.73 -7.32 -21.94
N ALA A 236 -8.15 -6.77 -23.08
CA ALA A 236 -7.36 -5.78 -23.82
C ALA A 236 -7.12 -4.50 -23.02
N ASN A 237 -8.09 -4.05 -22.23
CA ASN A 237 -8.06 -2.82 -21.46
C ASN A 237 -7.62 -3.02 -19.99
N CYS A 238 -7.24 -4.22 -19.59
CA CYS A 238 -6.97 -4.59 -18.21
C CYS A 238 -5.84 -3.74 -17.58
N LEU A 239 -4.80 -3.42 -18.33
CA LEU A 239 -3.69 -2.57 -17.87
C LEU A 239 -3.92 -1.10 -18.24
N LEU A 240 -4.17 -0.85 -19.52
CA LEU A 240 -4.30 0.48 -20.10
C LEU A 240 -5.54 0.55 -20.99
N GLN A 241 -6.39 1.53 -20.73
CA GLN A 241 -7.53 1.84 -21.59
C GLN A 241 -7.29 3.20 -22.24
N ASP A 242 -7.26 3.23 -23.57
CA ASP A 242 -7.15 4.47 -24.33
C ASP A 242 -8.44 5.31 -24.19
N LYS A 243 -8.27 6.59 -23.90
CA LYS A 243 -9.36 7.57 -23.76
C LYS A 243 -9.42 8.55 -24.93
N GLY A 244 -8.47 8.47 -25.84
CA GLY A 244 -8.22 9.47 -26.87
C GLY A 244 -7.39 10.65 -26.37
N ASP A 245 -6.95 11.50 -27.27
CA ASP A 245 -6.19 12.73 -27.01
C ASP A 245 -4.93 12.52 -26.15
N GLY A 246 -4.26 11.36 -26.31
CA GLY A 246 -3.06 11.01 -25.52
C GLY A 246 -3.33 10.78 -24.04
N LYS A 247 -4.56 10.46 -23.67
CA LYS A 247 -4.98 10.13 -22.30
C LYS A 247 -5.32 8.66 -22.17
N TYR A 248 -4.94 8.09 -21.04
CA TYR A 248 -5.13 6.66 -20.74
C TYR A 248 -5.63 6.47 -19.31
N GLN A 249 -6.46 5.44 -19.11
CA GLN A 249 -6.76 4.94 -17.77
C GLN A 249 -5.81 3.79 -17.46
N LEU A 250 -5.05 3.90 -16.37
CA LEU A 250 -4.04 2.93 -15.96
C LEU A 250 -4.48 2.16 -14.72
N ASP A 251 -4.40 0.82 -14.77
CA ASP A 251 -4.62 -0.04 -13.60
C ASP A 251 -3.30 -0.36 -12.89
N LEU A 252 -3.02 0.38 -11.81
CA LEU A 252 -1.86 0.11 -10.95
C LEU A 252 -2.03 -1.16 -10.12
N TRP A 253 -3.26 -1.55 -9.79
CA TRP A 253 -3.51 -2.79 -9.04
C TRP A 253 -3.11 -3.99 -9.89
N TYR A 254 -3.57 -4.01 -11.14
CA TYR A 254 -3.22 -5.06 -12.09
C TYR A 254 -1.71 -5.10 -12.38
N ALA A 255 -1.08 -3.95 -12.61
CA ALA A 255 0.36 -3.89 -12.86
C ALA A 255 1.18 -4.47 -11.69
N ASN A 256 0.85 -4.09 -10.45
CA ASN A 256 1.53 -4.65 -9.26
C ASN A 256 1.19 -6.14 -9.05
N TYR A 257 -0.03 -6.56 -9.36
CA TYR A 257 -0.40 -7.98 -9.35
C TYR A 257 0.49 -8.79 -10.32
N CYS A 258 0.67 -8.30 -11.55
CA CYS A 258 1.58 -8.94 -12.53
C CYS A 258 3.01 -9.03 -11.98
N VAL A 259 3.53 -7.94 -11.39
CA VAL A 259 4.87 -7.93 -10.78
C VAL A 259 5.02 -9.00 -9.70
N MET A 260 4.03 -9.13 -8.81
CA MET A 260 4.05 -10.15 -7.75
C MET A 260 3.95 -11.57 -8.30
N ARG A 261 3.08 -11.79 -9.30
CA ARG A 261 2.92 -13.10 -9.97
C ARG A 261 4.19 -13.53 -10.69
N GLU A 262 4.82 -12.59 -11.40
CA GLU A 262 6.08 -12.83 -12.11
C GLU A 262 7.27 -13.02 -11.16
N ALA A 263 7.20 -12.45 -9.94
CA ALA A 263 8.14 -12.71 -8.85
C ALA A 263 8.00 -14.13 -8.25
N GLY A 264 6.95 -14.88 -8.61
CA GLY A 264 6.73 -16.25 -8.17
C GLY A 264 5.73 -16.42 -7.05
N ILE A 265 5.04 -15.34 -6.59
CA ILE A 265 4.02 -15.46 -5.54
C ILE A 265 2.76 -16.08 -6.15
N PRO A 266 2.20 -17.16 -5.56
CA PRO A 266 0.95 -17.79 -6.02
C PRO A 266 -0.25 -16.83 -6.00
N ALA A 267 -1.18 -17.01 -6.94
CA ALA A 267 -2.34 -16.13 -7.07
C ALA A 267 -3.22 -16.09 -5.81
N GLU A 268 -3.41 -17.23 -5.18
CA GLU A 268 -4.20 -17.40 -3.96
C GLU A 268 -3.58 -16.75 -2.73
N GLN A 269 -2.30 -16.43 -2.77
CA GLN A 269 -1.57 -15.75 -1.70
C GLN A 269 -1.55 -14.22 -1.86
N ILE A 270 -2.10 -13.68 -2.95
CA ILE A 270 -2.15 -12.24 -3.19
C ILE A 270 -3.55 -11.72 -2.98
N ALA A 271 -3.80 -10.97 -1.92
CA ALA A 271 -5.00 -10.16 -1.77
C ALA A 271 -4.86 -8.87 -2.60
N VAL A 272 -5.91 -8.49 -3.33
CA VAL A 272 -5.96 -7.22 -4.05
C VAL A 272 -7.09 -6.38 -3.47
N THR A 273 -6.82 -5.12 -3.19
CA THR A 273 -7.83 -4.19 -2.65
C THR A 273 -9.06 -4.08 -3.54
N ASP A 274 -10.19 -3.84 -2.92
CA ASP A 274 -11.46 -3.48 -3.56
C ASP A 274 -11.88 -2.02 -3.23
N ILE A 275 -11.02 -1.28 -2.51
CA ILE A 275 -11.31 0.09 -2.04
C ILE A 275 -10.39 1.09 -2.74
N CYS A 276 -11.00 1.98 -3.54
CA CYS A 276 -10.31 3.07 -4.22
C CYS A 276 -10.28 4.32 -3.35
N THR A 277 -9.09 4.94 -3.21
CA THR A 277 -8.90 6.19 -2.48
C THR A 277 -9.70 7.35 -3.09
N CYS A 278 -9.66 7.48 -4.41
CA CYS A 278 -10.34 8.57 -5.14
C CYS A 278 -11.87 8.42 -5.15
N CYS A 279 -12.40 7.20 -5.19
CA CYS A 279 -13.85 6.96 -5.10
C CYS A 279 -14.40 7.19 -3.69
N ASN A 280 -13.54 7.18 -2.66
CA ASN A 280 -13.92 7.27 -1.25
C ASN A 280 -13.22 8.44 -0.52
N PRO A 281 -13.30 9.70 -1.00
CA PRO A 281 -12.51 10.81 -0.45
C PRO A 281 -12.92 11.22 0.97
N GLN A 282 -14.11 10.81 1.43
CA GLN A 282 -14.57 11.00 2.80
C GLN A 282 -14.00 9.95 3.77
N PHE A 283 -13.50 8.86 3.24
CA PHE A 283 -12.95 7.74 4.01
C PHE A 283 -11.43 7.65 3.94
N LEU A 284 -10.85 8.03 2.80
CA LEU A 284 -9.40 7.97 2.52
C LEU A 284 -8.90 9.29 1.93
N PHE A 285 -7.67 9.68 2.25
CA PHE A 285 -7.03 10.78 1.54
C PHE A 285 -6.70 10.37 0.10
N SER A 286 -7.02 11.24 -0.86
CA SER A 286 -6.70 11.06 -2.27
C SER A 286 -6.12 12.35 -2.84
N HIS A 287 -4.95 12.25 -3.46
CA HIS A 287 -4.31 13.35 -4.17
C HIS A 287 -5.15 13.79 -5.38
N ARG A 288 -5.68 12.81 -6.12
CA ARG A 288 -6.51 13.03 -7.30
C ARG A 288 -7.83 13.74 -6.95
N ALA A 289 -8.56 13.21 -5.98
CA ALA A 289 -9.86 13.74 -5.60
C ALA A 289 -9.78 15.13 -4.97
N SER A 290 -8.68 15.45 -4.27
CA SER A 290 -8.49 16.71 -3.56
C SER A 290 -7.65 17.74 -4.32
N HIS A 291 -7.21 17.42 -5.54
CA HIS A 291 -6.27 18.25 -6.30
C HIS A 291 -5.01 18.63 -5.50
N GLY A 292 -4.49 17.65 -4.71
CA GLY A 292 -3.27 17.79 -3.91
C GLY A 292 -3.47 18.31 -2.48
N ARG A 293 -4.65 18.80 -2.11
CA ARG A 293 -4.96 19.37 -0.79
C ARG A 293 -5.45 18.26 0.15
N ARG A 294 -4.51 17.63 0.87
CA ARG A 294 -4.82 16.42 1.65
C ARG A 294 -3.72 16.05 2.63
N GLY A 295 -4.07 15.26 3.63
CA GLY A 295 -3.13 14.52 4.45
C GLY A 295 -2.56 13.28 3.74
N ASN A 296 -1.79 12.47 4.45
CA ASN A 296 -1.31 11.17 4.01
C ASN A 296 -1.88 10.05 4.89
N LEU A 297 -2.28 8.97 4.22
CA LEU A 297 -2.56 7.68 4.83
C LEU A 297 -1.25 6.96 5.16
N GLY A 298 -1.27 6.03 6.11
CA GLY A 298 -0.16 5.18 6.46
C GLY A 298 -0.49 3.69 6.28
N ALA A 299 0.44 2.95 5.69
CA ALA A 299 0.47 1.51 5.76
C ALA A 299 1.47 1.08 6.82
N PHE A 300 1.09 0.15 7.69
CA PHE A 300 1.90 -0.33 8.81
C PHE A 300 1.94 -1.84 8.84
N LEU A 301 3.11 -2.41 9.15
CA LEU A 301 3.33 -3.85 9.23
C LEU A 301 4.42 -4.17 10.25
N MET A 302 4.18 -5.13 11.15
CA MET A 302 5.09 -5.52 12.21
C MET A 302 5.02 -7.02 12.46
N LEU A 303 6.16 -7.66 12.74
CA LEU A 303 6.22 -8.99 13.34
C LEU A 303 5.89 -8.91 14.85
N LYS A 304 5.10 -9.91 15.33
CA LYS A 304 4.74 -10.04 16.75
C LYS A 304 5.93 -10.44 17.61
#